data_efadbc951120cae3463ddc0873bd8f9d
#
_entry.id   efadbc951120cae3463ddc0873bd8f9d
#
_cell.length_a   1.000
_cell.length_b   1.000
_cell.length_c   1.000
_cell.angle_alpha   90.00
_cell.angle_beta   90.00
_cell.angle_gamma   90.00
#
_symmetry.space_group_name_H-M   'P 1'
#
loop_
_entity.id
_entity.type
_entity.pdbx_description
1 polymer ?
#
loop_
_entity_poly.entity_id
_entity_poly.type
_entity_poly.pdbx_seq_one_letter_code
_entity_poly.pdbx_strand_id
1 'polypeptide(L)'
;MLPLLVLGSLFLKAVAQPVMAEHRFCADPARYQYRLTDMKNCYGQDMHYDYDNANCLVKESVYESGGDLAEETLYTYDDRHYLIKMEMREYPRGGGDPIVSYRHLYTRDDQGYITQYTRLRRRALTPQDLELIEDVHGKYFYDEQHKPIRAEYDFWDEQANDWYEGKTCKLAYNEKGQLETVTMFADGSTLETEYLMYNEQGKVTSLKLVVPGKNDLIEDYTYDEHGDIVKAGRTDFMFEYTYDQDKLAEKTFFPRHTLRDLTYFGKRNCAAFFGLPEENSFTHAVASIKLPAPDDEGEEDEGESEIATMVYEKIETTGVHNAATQAGTNAVKVEIKAGQLILNVDKSLVGGEWQLFTTAGQLLQCGNIANATTTVNIATLTPGTYVIRLGHAAFTFTK
;
A
#
# COMPACT_ATOMS: atom_id res chain seq x y z
N MET A 1 41.69 -39.46 10.25
CA MET A 1 41.00 -38.37 10.96
C MET A 1 40.81 -37.22 9.98
N LEU A 2 39.67 -37.15 9.31
CA LEU A 2 39.28 -35.98 8.48
C LEU A 2 38.45 -35.03 9.35
N PRO A 3 38.66 -33.72 9.29
CA PRO A 3 37.80 -32.78 9.99
C PRO A 3 36.49 -32.58 9.19
N LEU A 4 35.41 -32.75 9.89
CA LEU A 4 34.05 -32.46 9.46
C LEU A 4 33.92 -30.96 9.23
N LEU A 5 33.80 -30.52 7.97
CA LEU A 5 33.41 -29.16 7.62
C LEU A 5 31.91 -29.02 7.93
N VAL A 6 31.59 -28.33 9.01
CA VAL A 6 30.25 -27.84 9.30
C VAL A 6 29.99 -26.69 8.34
N LEU A 7 29.27 -26.96 7.25
CA LEU A 7 28.62 -25.93 6.44
C LEU A 7 27.50 -25.31 7.28
N GLY A 8 27.86 -24.24 7.99
CA GLY A 8 26.85 -23.33 8.57
C GLY A 8 26.04 -22.73 7.44
N SER A 9 24.82 -23.21 7.26
CA SER A 9 23.83 -22.55 6.46
C SER A 9 23.58 -21.17 7.05
N LEU A 10 24.17 -20.16 6.44
CA LEU A 10 23.76 -18.76 6.58
C LEU A 10 22.33 -18.67 6.02
N PHE A 11 21.34 -18.96 6.85
CA PHE A 11 20.03 -18.38 6.69
C PHE A 11 20.22 -16.88 6.95
N LEU A 12 20.44 -16.12 5.87
CA LEU A 12 20.08 -14.72 5.83
C LEU A 12 18.59 -14.66 6.17
N LYS A 13 18.28 -14.47 7.47
CA LYS A 13 16.97 -13.98 7.86
C LYS A 13 16.80 -12.70 7.06
N ALA A 14 15.89 -12.69 6.10
CA ALA A 14 15.36 -11.48 5.58
C ALA A 14 14.81 -10.74 6.81
N VAL A 15 15.58 -9.79 7.30
CA VAL A 15 15.10 -8.82 8.28
C VAL A 15 13.98 -8.14 7.53
N ALA A 16 12.74 -8.34 7.99
CA ALA A 16 11.60 -7.63 7.45
C ALA A 16 11.98 -6.15 7.44
N GLN A 17 12.18 -5.59 6.25
CA GLN A 17 12.49 -4.17 6.15
C GLN A 17 11.32 -3.42 6.78
N PRO A 18 11.57 -2.39 7.58
CA PRO A 18 10.49 -1.66 8.22
C PRO A 18 9.57 -1.13 7.13
N VAL A 19 8.33 -1.53 7.24
CA VAL A 19 7.24 -1.34 6.28
C VAL A 19 7.06 0.11 5.84
N MET A 20 7.48 1.05 6.66
CA MET A 20 7.38 2.49 6.41
C MET A 20 8.25 3.04 5.26
N ALA A 21 9.31 2.34 4.86
CA ALA A 21 10.07 2.71 3.66
C ALA A 21 9.29 2.38 2.36
N GLU A 22 8.30 1.48 2.45
CA GLU A 22 7.60 0.93 1.30
C GLU A 22 6.17 1.48 1.09
N HIS A 23 5.84 2.71 1.51
CA HIS A 23 4.62 3.36 1.02
C HIS A 23 4.71 3.66 -0.50
N ARG A 24 5.21 2.68 -1.22
CA ARG A 24 5.13 2.55 -2.66
C ARG A 24 3.95 1.64 -2.93
N PHE A 25 2.77 2.19 -3.12
CA PHE A 25 1.63 1.39 -3.60
C PHE A 25 1.80 1.05 -5.08
N CYS A 26 2.97 0.46 -5.40
CA CYS A 26 3.37 0.11 -6.75
C CYS A 26 3.64 -1.39 -6.83
N ALA A 27 2.93 -2.07 -7.71
CA ALA A 27 3.10 -3.49 -7.99
C ALA A 27 4.33 -3.71 -8.88
N ASP A 28 5.54 -3.60 -8.34
CA ASP A 28 6.79 -3.81 -9.07
C ASP A 28 6.81 -5.21 -9.73
N PRO A 29 6.87 -5.30 -11.08
CA PRO A 29 6.87 -6.59 -11.79
C PRO A 29 8.08 -7.48 -11.47
N ALA A 30 9.17 -6.92 -10.93
CA ALA A 30 10.30 -7.71 -10.46
C ALA A 30 9.99 -8.50 -9.18
N ARG A 31 9.05 -8.01 -8.38
CA ARG A 31 8.62 -8.61 -7.11
C ARG A 31 7.29 -9.34 -7.25
N TYR A 32 6.30 -8.71 -7.90
CA TYR A 32 4.93 -9.17 -7.97
C TYR A 32 4.56 -9.74 -9.34
N GLN A 33 3.75 -10.79 -9.36
CA GLN A 33 3.19 -11.41 -10.57
C GLN A 33 1.73 -11.04 -10.80
N TYR A 34 1.05 -10.68 -9.72
CA TYR A 34 -0.37 -10.34 -9.69
C TYR A 34 -0.59 -9.05 -8.91
N ARG A 35 -1.67 -8.33 -9.22
CA ARG A 35 -2.15 -7.19 -8.44
C ARG A 35 -3.67 -7.25 -8.29
N LEU A 36 -4.18 -6.76 -7.17
CA LEU A 36 -5.61 -6.62 -6.92
C LEU A 36 -6.19 -5.56 -7.85
N THR A 37 -7.27 -5.89 -8.57
CA THR A 37 -7.99 -4.93 -9.42
C THR A 37 -9.38 -4.62 -8.90
N ASP A 38 -10.02 -5.57 -8.22
CA ASP A 38 -11.34 -5.37 -7.66
C ASP A 38 -11.52 -6.13 -6.36
N MET A 39 -12.35 -5.58 -5.49
CA MET A 39 -12.97 -6.28 -4.39
C MET A 39 -14.48 -6.11 -4.51
N LYS A 40 -15.19 -7.22 -4.57
CA LYS A 40 -16.62 -7.27 -4.82
C LYS A 40 -17.39 -7.60 -3.55
N ASN A 41 -18.53 -6.95 -3.38
CA ASN A 41 -19.48 -7.20 -2.30
C ASN A 41 -18.87 -7.05 -0.88
N CYS A 42 -18.08 -6.00 -0.66
CA CYS A 42 -17.57 -5.68 0.66
C CYS A 42 -18.59 -4.79 1.38
N TYR A 43 -19.36 -5.33 2.30
CA TYR A 43 -20.48 -4.65 2.96
C TYR A 43 -21.44 -3.99 1.95
N GLY A 44 -21.82 -4.75 0.89
CA GLY A 44 -22.68 -4.27 -0.17
C GLY A 44 -22.03 -3.29 -1.15
N GLN A 45 -20.74 -3.05 -1.06
CA GLN A 45 -19.98 -2.16 -1.92
C GLN A 45 -18.99 -2.91 -2.80
N ASP A 46 -18.75 -2.39 -3.99
CA ASP A 46 -17.69 -2.83 -4.89
C ASP A 46 -16.54 -1.80 -4.88
N MET A 47 -15.30 -2.28 -4.80
CA MET A 47 -14.11 -1.44 -4.92
C MET A 47 -13.34 -1.78 -6.19
N HIS A 48 -12.83 -0.76 -6.87
CA HIS A 48 -12.02 -0.89 -8.07
C HIS A 48 -10.71 -0.13 -7.92
N TYR A 49 -9.60 -0.72 -8.38
CA TYR A 49 -8.24 -0.21 -8.22
C TYR A 49 -7.62 0.05 -9.58
N ASP A 50 -7.33 1.32 -9.87
CA ASP A 50 -6.66 1.76 -11.09
C ASP A 50 -5.16 1.98 -10.84
N TYR A 51 -4.36 1.51 -11.79
CA TYR A 51 -2.88 1.62 -11.74
C TYR A 51 -2.36 2.38 -12.94
N ASP A 52 -1.30 3.15 -12.74
CA ASP A 52 -0.59 3.79 -13.83
C ASP A 52 0.35 2.82 -14.59
N ASN A 53 1.06 3.36 -15.59
CA ASN A 53 2.00 2.57 -16.40
C ASN A 53 3.23 2.07 -15.62
N ALA A 54 3.51 2.63 -14.45
CA ALA A 54 4.54 2.16 -13.53
C ALA A 54 4.01 1.12 -12.54
N ASN A 55 2.75 0.67 -12.72
CA ASN A 55 1.98 -0.19 -11.80
C ASN A 55 1.79 0.41 -10.40
N CYS A 56 1.82 1.75 -10.27
CA CYS A 56 1.49 2.40 -9.02
C CYS A 56 -0.03 2.63 -8.96
N LEU A 57 -0.63 2.35 -7.81
CA LEU A 57 -2.05 2.59 -7.56
C LEU A 57 -2.30 4.10 -7.63
N VAL A 58 -3.08 4.57 -8.59
CA VAL A 58 -3.39 6.00 -8.75
C VAL A 58 -4.79 6.35 -8.28
N LYS A 59 -5.69 5.36 -8.24
CA LYS A 59 -7.07 5.61 -7.82
C LYS A 59 -7.71 4.33 -7.26
N GLU A 60 -8.46 4.51 -6.22
CA GLU A 60 -9.44 3.55 -5.71
C GLU A 60 -10.82 4.16 -5.85
N SER A 61 -11.79 3.40 -6.34
CA SER A 61 -13.18 3.83 -6.52
C SER A 61 -14.10 2.89 -5.77
N VAL A 62 -15.02 3.44 -4.98
CA VAL A 62 -16.01 2.68 -4.21
C VAL A 62 -17.39 2.92 -4.80
N TYR A 63 -18.09 1.84 -5.13
CA TYR A 63 -19.42 1.86 -5.71
C TYR A 63 -20.43 1.28 -4.73
N GLU A 64 -21.57 1.93 -4.54
CA GLU A 64 -22.70 1.39 -3.78
C GLU A 64 -23.34 0.19 -4.51
N SER A 65 -24.17 -0.59 -3.82
CA SER A 65 -24.87 -1.77 -4.35
C SER A 65 -25.72 -1.49 -5.61
N GLY A 66 -26.07 -0.23 -5.84
CA GLY A 66 -26.76 0.24 -7.05
C GLY A 66 -25.84 0.51 -8.24
N GLY A 67 -24.51 0.42 -8.07
CA GLY A 67 -23.52 0.76 -9.07
C GLY A 67 -23.17 2.25 -9.16
N ASP A 68 -23.74 3.08 -8.29
CA ASP A 68 -23.40 4.49 -8.20
C ASP A 68 -22.05 4.67 -7.52
N LEU A 69 -21.20 5.55 -8.08
CA LEU A 69 -19.91 5.90 -7.49
C LEU A 69 -20.14 6.72 -6.22
N ALA A 70 -19.67 6.22 -5.08
CA ALA A 70 -19.79 6.86 -3.78
C ALA A 70 -18.55 7.64 -3.38
N GLU A 71 -17.37 7.05 -3.56
CA GLU A 71 -16.09 7.62 -3.14
C GLU A 71 -14.99 7.33 -4.14
N GLU A 72 -14.01 8.22 -4.21
CA GLU A 72 -12.72 7.99 -4.87
C GLU A 72 -11.59 8.43 -3.95
N THR A 73 -10.53 7.62 -3.90
CA THR A 73 -9.26 8.00 -3.30
C THR A 73 -8.20 8.11 -4.37
N LEU A 74 -7.57 9.28 -4.50
CA LEU A 74 -6.51 9.55 -5.47
C LEU A 74 -5.15 9.55 -4.78
N TYR A 75 -4.17 8.91 -5.42
CA TYR A 75 -2.81 8.75 -4.92
C TYR A 75 -1.83 9.53 -5.79
N THR A 76 -0.88 10.25 -5.15
CA THR A 76 0.17 11.00 -5.83
C THR A 76 1.52 10.63 -5.25
N TYR A 77 2.50 10.44 -6.13
CA TYR A 77 3.84 9.95 -5.78
C TYR A 77 4.92 10.98 -6.15
N ASP A 78 6.06 10.90 -5.47
CA ASP A 78 7.28 11.58 -5.87
C ASP A 78 7.99 10.84 -7.03
N ASP A 79 9.11 11.40 -7.50
CA ASP A 79 9.91 10.81 -8.60
C ASP A 79 10.53 9.44 -8.24
N ARG A 80 10.57 9.09 -6.96
CA ARG A 80 11.03 7.80 -6.43
C ARG A 80 9.89 6.82 -6.18
N HIS A 81 8.67 7.19 -6.58
CA HIS A 81 7.43 6.44 -6.39
C HIS A 81 7.01 6.25 -4.92
N TYR A 82 7.42 7.16 -4.02
CA TYR A 82 6.88 7.20 -2.67
C TYR A 82 5.60 8.02 -2.64
N LEU A 83 4.58 7.52 -1.95
CA LEU A 83 3.34 8.24 -1.74
C LEU A 83 3.61 9.54 -0.97
N ILE A 84 3.21 10.68 -1.56
CA ILE A 84 3.32 12.01 -0.96
C ILE A 84 1.96 12.65 -0.69
N LYS A 85 0.90 12.20 -1.39
CA LYS A 85 -0.45 12.71 -1.17
C LYS A 85 -1.48 11.63 -1.44
N MET A 86 -2.49 11.60 -0.58
CA MET A 86 -3.74 10.86 -0.77
C MET A 86 -4.91 11.84 -0.63
N GLU A 87 -5.88 11.82 -1.55
CA GLU A 87 -7.02 12.72 -1.57
C GLU A 87 -8.31 11.91 -1.72
N MET A 88 -9.18 12.00 -0.72
CA MET A 88 -10.47 11.32 -0.69
C MET A 88 -11.56 12.27 -1.14
N ARG A 89 -12.42 11.79 -2.04
CA ARG A 89 -13.54 12.50 -2.62
C ARG A 89 -14.83 11.73 -2.42
N GLU A 90 -15.85 12.41 -1.99
CA GLU A 90 -17.21 11.87 -1.86
C GLU A 90 -18.08 12.38 -3.01
N TYR A 91 -18.93 11.51 -3.53
CA TYR A 91 -19.89 11.83 -4.60
C TYR A 91 -21.28 12.00 -3.99
N PRO A 92 -21.90 13.19 -4.18
CA PRO A 92 -23.25 13.43 -3.64
C PRO A 92 -24.29 12.48 -4.27
N ARG A 93 -25.11 11.85 -3.44
CA ARG A 93 -26.28 11.09 -3.92
C ARG A 93 -27.20 11.99 -4.72
N GLY A 94 -27.51 11.59 -5.96
CA GLY A 94 -28.33 12.38 -6.88
C GLY A 94 -27.53 13.21 -7.88
N GLY A 95 -26.22 13.06 -7.92
CA GLY A 95 -25.33 13.71 -8.87
C GLY A 95 -24.77 15.05 -8.37
N GLY A 96 -23.75 15.53 -9.05
CA GLY A 96 -23.01 16.76 -8.72
C GLY A 96 -21.50 16.54 -8.81
N ASP A 97 -20.75 17.62 -8.63
CA ASP A 97 -19.30 17.54 -8.57
C ASP A 97 -18.83 16.84 -7.28
N PRO A 98 -17.77 16.03 -7.33
CA PRO A 98 -17.22 15.38 -6.15
C PRO A 98 -16.68 16.41 -5.16
N ILE A 99 -16.80 16.09 -3.87
CA ILE A 99 -16.39 16.95 -2.77
C ILE A 99 -15.17 16.32 -2.11
N VAL A 100 -14.07 17.06 -2.02
CA VAL A 100 -12.90 16.60 -1.26
C VAL A 100 -13.22 16.61 0.23
N SER A 101 -13.28 15.44 0.85
CA SER A 101 -13.52 15.27 2.29
C SER A 101 -12.22 15.32 3.10
N TYR A 102 -11.19 14.66 2.61
CA TYR A 102 -9.88 14.60 3.26
C TYR A 102 -8.74 14.70 2.25
N ARG A 103 -7.63 15.25 2.73
CA ARG A 103 -6.33 15.19 2.05
C ARG A 103 -5.25 14.85 3.07
N HIS A 104 -4.44 13.85 2.76
CA HIS A 104 -3.32 13.39 3.56
C HIS A 104 -2.03 13.73 2.83
N LEU A 105 -1.10 14.38 3.51
CA LEU A 105 0.21 14.78 2.97
C LEU A 105 1.30 14.11 3.79
N TYR A 106 2.32 13.59 3.11
CA TYR A 106 3.43 12.87 3.73
C TYR A 106 4.75 13.53 3.35
N THR A 107 5.53 13.93 4.35
CA THR A 107 6.92 14.39 4.17
C THR A 107 7.86 13.25 4.52
N ARG A 108 8.92 13.09 3.74
CA ARG A 108 9.88 12.00 3.90
C ARG A 108 11.30 12.52 4.00
N ASP A 109 12.17 11.73 4.61
CA ASP A 109 13.61 11.95 4.57
C ASP A 109 14.23 11.46 3.24
N ASP A 110 15.55 11.63 3.12
CA ASP A 110 16.30 11.22 1.93
C ASP A 110 16.29 9.70 1.70
N GLN A 111 16.02 8.91 2.75
CA GLN A 111 15.93 7.45 2.69
C GLN A 111 14.52 6.97 2.37
N GLY A 112 13.52 7.85 2.40
CA GLY A 112 12.13 7.55 2.07
C GLY A 112 11.23 7.27 3.26
N TYR A 113 11.73 7.38 4.51
CA TYR A 113 10.91 7.23 5.71
C TYR A 113 10.02 8.45 5.94
N ILE A 114 8.78 8.24 6.33
CA ILE A 114 7.85 9.33 6.66
C ILE A 114 8.33 10.00 7.93
N THR A 115 8.60 11.31 7.87
CA THR A 115 8.99 12.12 9.03
C THR A 115 7.85 12.97 9.53
N GLN A 116 6.96 13.40 8.63
CA GLN A 116 5.80 14.21 8.97
C GLN A 116 4.57 13.78 8.20
N TYR A 117 3.43 14.03 8.80
CA TYR A 117 2.11 13.79 8.25
C TYR A 117 1.22 15.00 8.53
N THR A 118 0.46 15.43 7.53
CA THR A 118 -0.56 16.47 7.68
C THR A 118 -1.86 15.94 7.10
N ARG A 119 -2.94 16.02 7.87
CA ARG A 119 -4.28 15.82 7.36
C ARG A 119 -4.98 17.16 7.22
N LEU A 120 -5.60 17.35 6.06
CA LEU A 120 -6.57 18.41 5.84
C LEU A 120 -7.94 17.76 5.75
N ARG A 121 -8.91 18.30 6.46
CA ARG A 121 -10.31 17.90 6.33
C ARG A 121 -11.16 19.05 5.83
N ARG A 122 -12.29 18.73 5.22
CA ARG A 122 -13.28 19.73 4.89
C ARG A 122 -13.86 20.36 6.16
N ARG A 123 -13.93 21.67 6.16
CA ARG A 123 -14.62 22.44 7.21
C ARG A 123 -16.14 22.27 7.04
N ALA A 124 -16.77 21.55 7.95
CA ALA A 124 -18.16 21.14 7.82
C ALA A 124 -19.15 22.15 8.47
N LEU A 125 -18.91 23.45 8.34
CA LEU A 125 -19.81 24.46 8.91
C LEU A 125 -21.12 24.57 8.12
N THR A 126 -21.05 24.45 6.80
CA THR A 126 -22.21 24.40 5.91
C THR A 126 -21.95 23.44 4.75
N PRO A 127 -22.99 22.90 4.07
CA PRO A 127 -22.82 22.06 2.88
C PRO A 127 -22.06 22.76 1.73
N GLN A 128 -22.04 24.08 1.71
CA GLN A 128 -21.38 24.88 0.69
C GLN A 128 -19.92 25.21 1.03
N ASP A 129 -19.49 24.94 2.24
CA ASP A 129 -18.11 25.17 2.67
C ASP A 129 -17.22 24.06 2.10
N LEU A 130 -16.39 24.41 1.11
CA LEU A 130 -15.46 23.50 0.44
C LEU A 130 -14.01 23.73 0.88
N GLU A 131 -13.79 24.60 1.89
CA GLU A 131 -12.47 24.89 2.41
C GLU A 131 -11.90 23.66 3.13
N LEU A 132 -10.64 23.32 2.80
CA LEU A 132 -9.85 22.33 3.53
C LEU A 132 -9.02 23.05 4.59
N ILE A 133 -9.16 22.62 5.83
CA ILE A 133 -8.33 23.10 6.96
C ILE A 133 -7.43 21.99 7.43
N GLU A 134 -6.22 22.34 7.83
CA GLU A 134 -5.32 21.40 8.51
C GLU A 134 -5.89 21.10 9.90
N ASP A 135 -6.10 19.82 10.18
CA ASP A 135 -6.72 19.36 11.43
C ASP A 135 -5.88 18.33 12.19
N VAL A 136 -4.87 17.75 11.56
CA VAL A 136 -3.91 16.84 12.22
C VAL A 136 -2.51 17.08 11.71
N HIS A 137 -1.57 17.24 12.62
CA HIS A 137 -0.13 17.13 12.35
C HIS A 137 0.44 15.91 13.05
N GLY A 138 1.25 15.13 12.33
CA GLY A 138 1.94 13.95 12.85
C GLY A 138 3.44 14.04 12.66
N LYS A 139 4.20 13.53 13.62
CA LYS A 139 5.66 13.36 13.56
C LYS A 139 6.02 11.92 13.88
N TYR A 140 6.94 11.35 13.13
CA TYR A 140 7.36 9.96 13.26
C TYR A 140 8.83 9.87 13.64
N PHE A 141 9.15 8.96 14.54
CA PHE A 141 10.49 8.74 15.09
C PHE A 141 10.88 7.28 14.93
N TYR A 142 12.13 7.06 14.59
CA TYR A 142 12.72 5.76 14.29
C TYR A 142 13.96 5.52 15.18
N ASP A 143 14.28 4.25 15.42
CA ASP A 143 15.55 3.86 16.05
C ASP A 143 16.70 3.88 15.01
N GLU A 144 17.91 3.51 15.47
CA GLU A 144 19.10 3.42 14.61
C GLU A 144 18.99 2.34 13.51
N GLN A 145 18.09 1.39 13.65
CA GLN A 145 17.77 0.36 12.67
C GLN A 145 16.56 0.73 11.79
N HIS A 146 16.12 1.98 11.87
CA HIS A 146 14.96 2.53 11.15
C HIS A 146 13.62 1.82 11.47
N LYS A 147 13.51 1.22 12.66
CA LYS A 147 12.23 0.74 13.16
C LYS A 147 11.43 1.92 13.75
N PRO A 148 10.14 2.05 13.47
CA PRO A 148 9.32 3.07 14.08
C PRO A 148 9.19 2.80 15.59
N ILE A 149 9.46 3.82 16.41
CA ILE A 149 9.41 3.70 17.87
C ILE A 149 8.37 4.61 18.50
N ARG A 150 8.01 5.69 17.80
CA ARG A 150 7.07 6.68 18.32
C ARG A 150 6.43 7.48 17.20
N ALA A 151 5.17 7.89 17.41
CA ALA A 151 4.50 8.94 16.65
C ALA A 151 3.87 9.94 17.61
N GLU A 152 3.84 11.18 17.23
CA GLU A 152 3.20 12.27 17.96
C GLU A 152 2.19 12.94 17.05
N TYR A 153 1.00 13.26 17.56
CA TYR A 153 -0.07 13.90 16.81
C TYR A 153 -0.58 15.11 17.58
N ASP A 154 -0.63 16.25 16.88
CA ASP A 154 -1.30 17.46 17.29
C ASP A 154 -2.62 17.57 16.54
N PHE A 155 -3.67 18.03 17.20
CA PHE A 155 -5.00 18.20 16.61
C PHE A 155 -5.42 19.67 16.68
N TRP A 156 -6.13 20.11 15.64
CA TRP A 156 -6.72 21.43 15.62
C TRP A 156 -8.06 21.46 16.35
N ASP A 157 -8.19 22.35 17.34
CA ASP A 157 -9.47 22.65 17.99
C ASP A 157 -10.11 23.88 17.33
N GLU A 158 -11.20 23.68 16.60
CA GLU A 158 -11.91 24.78 15.95
C GLU A 158 -12.57 25.73 16.94
N GLN A 159 -12.95 25.27 18.14
CA GLN A 159 -13.57 26.13 19.16
C GLN A 159 -12.54 27.02 19.84
N ALA A 160 -11.39 26.45 20.16
CA ALA A 160 -10.26 27.20 20.74
C ALA A 160 -9.52 28.01 19.66
N ASN A 161 -9.65 27.66 18.38
CA ASN A 161 -8.90 28.18 17.24
C ASN A 161 -7.38 28.06 17.49
N ASP A 162 -6.94 26.92 17.98
CA ASP A 162 -5.55 26.62 18.35
C ASP A 162 -5.25 25.12 18.22
N TRP A 163 -3.95 24.81 18.14
CA TRP A 163 -3.45 23.43 18.18
C TRP A 163 -3.29 22.95 19.61
N TYR A 164 -3.65 21.73 19.88
CA TYR A 164 -3.35 21.06 21.15
C TYR A 164 -2.58 19.78 20.94
N GLU A 165 -1.70 19.44 21.89
CA GLU A 165 -1.01 18.17 21.93
C GLU A 165 -2.05 17.06 22.10
N GLY A 166 -2.25 16.27 21.03
CA GLY A 166 -3.31 15.30 21.00
C GLY A 166 -2.90 13.97 21.58
N LYS A 167 -2.08 13.24 20.85
CA LYS A 167 -1.75 11.85 21.21
C LYS A 167 -0.30 11.52 20.90
N THR A 168 0.30 10.71 21.75
CA THR A 168 1.59 10.06 21.49
C THR A 168 1.38 8.56 21.41
N CYS A 169 1.87 7.94 20.35
CA CYS A 169 1.91 6.49 20.18
C CYS A 169 3.34 6.01 20.40
N LYS A 170 3.55 4.98 21.23
CA LYS A 170 4.86 4.33 21.46
C LYS A 170 4.78 2.87 21.06
N LEU A 171 5.82 2.42 20.35
CA LEU A 171 5.96 1.04 19.90
C LEU A 171 7.12 0.39 20.63
N ALA A 172 6.92 -0.83 21.14
CA ALA A 172 7.99 -1.63 21.71
C ALA A 172 8.08 -2.97 21.00
N TYR A 173 9.29 -3.49 20.90
CA TYR A 173 9.63 -4.72 20.20
C TYR A 173 10.23 -5.73 21.18
N ASN A 174 9.89 -7.01 21.00
CA ASN A 174 10.46 -8.09 21.78
C ASN A 174 11.93 -8.37 21.35
N GLU A 175 12.60 -9.28 22.05
CA GLU A 175 13.99 -9.67 21.78
C GLU A 175 14.21 -10.25 20.36
N LYS A 176 13.16 -10.74 19.71
CA LYS A 176 13.19 -11.22 18.32
C LYS A 176 12.98 -10.08 17.30
N GLY A 177 12.77 -8.86 17.78
CA GLY A 177 12.50 -7.68 16.94
C GLY A 177 11.08 -7.61 16.36
N GLN A 178 10.14 -8.40 16.92
CA GLN A 178 8.72 -8.33 16.56
C GLN A 178 8.02 -7.28 17.41
N LEU A 179 7.04 -6.56 16.85
CA LEU A 179 6.24 -5.60 17.59
C LEU A 179 5.50 -6.30 18.74
N GLU A 180 5.76 -5.89 19.96
CA GLU A 180 5.17 -6.51 21.16
C GLU A 180 4.03 -5.66 21.71
N THR A 181 4.23 -4.33 21.78
CA THR A 181 3.21 -3.44 22.30
C THR A 181 3.10 -2.16 21.47
N VAL A 182 1.86 -1.64 21.40
CA VAL A 182 1.55 -0.31 20.92
C VAL A 182 0.78 0.40 22.03
N THR A 183 1.34 1.48 22.59
CA THR A 183 0.71 2.22 23.68
C THR A 183 0.40 3.64 23.23
N MET A 184 -0.85 4.04 23.41
CA MET A 184 -1.32 5.39 23.12
C MET A 184 -1.48 6.20 24.40
N PHE A 185 -0.99 7.41 24.37
CA PHE A 185 -1.06 8.38 25.46
C PHE A 185 -1.78 9.65 24.99
N ALA A 186 -2.47 10.31 25.93
CA ALA A 186 -2.90 11.69 25.83
C ALA A 186 -2.76 12.36 27.19
N ASP A 187 -2.34 13.61 27.23
CA ASP A 187 -2.14 14.38 28.46
C ASP A 187 -1.30 13.65 29.52
N GLY A 188 -0.29 12.90 29.08
CA GLY A 188 0.58 12.09 29.94
C GLY A 188 -0.07 10.82 30.52
N SER A 189 -1.33 10.56 30.22
CA SER A 189 -2.08 9.37 30.67
C SER A 189 -2.16 8.32 29.56
N THR A 190 -2.06 7.02 29.91
CA THR A 190 -2.31 5.93 28.98
C THR A 190 -3.78 5.89 28.61
N LEU A 191 -4.09 5.98 27.32
CA LEU A 191 -5.42 5.79 26.78
C LEU A 191 -5.73 4.32 26.55
N GLU A 192 -4.79 3.63 25.91
CA GLU A 192 -4.90 2.20 25.57
C GLU A 192 -3.54 1.58 25.34
N THR A 193 -3.44 0.27 25.48
CA THR A 193 -2.28 -0.52 25.10
C THR A 193 -2.73 -1.77 24.36
N GLU A 194 -2.16 -1.98 23.18
CA GLU A 194 -2.31 -3.20 22.41
C GLU A 194 -1.09 -4.11 22.68
N TYR A 195 -1.36 -5.38 22.92
CA TYR A 195 -0.35 -6.43 23.09
C TYR A 195 -0.50 -7.45 21.96
N LEU A 196 0.59 -7.71 21.25
CA LEU A 196 0.63 -8.72 20.19
C LEU A 196 1.31 -9.98 20.70
N MET A 197 0.65 -11.11 20.54
CA MET A 197 1.17 -12.42 20.90
C MET A 197 1.53 -13.22 19.65
N TYR A 198 2.61 -13.99 19.72
CA TYR A 198 3.17 -14.71 18.57
C TYR A 198 3.33 -16.19 18.89
N ASN A 199 3.15 -17.05 17.87
CA ASN A 199 3.55 -18.46 17.96
C ASN A 199 5.06 -18.62 17.73
N GLU A 200 5.51 -19.88 17.79
CA GLU A 200 6.93 -20.22 17.58
C GLU A 200 7.43 -19.87 16.17
N GLN A 201 6.55 -19.88 15.19
CA GLN A 201 6.82 -19.51 13.79
C GLN A 201 6.86 -17.98 13.56
N GLY A 202 6.55 -17.19 14.59
CA GLY A 202 6.56 -15.73 14.52
C GLY A 202 5.30 -15.12 13.94
N LYS A 203 4.20 -15.89 13.84
CA LYS A 203 2.88 -15.39 13.39
C LYS A 203 2.08 -14.90 14.59
N VAL A 204 1.33 -13.82 14.42
CA VAL A 204 0.45 -13.25 15.46
C VAL A 204 -0.68 -14.25 15.74
N THR A 205 -0.84 -14.64 16.98
CA THR A 205 -1.94 -15.56 17.41
C THR A 205 -3.06 -14.85 18.13
N SER A 206 -2.76 -13.69 18.73
CA SER A 206 -3.75 -12.91 19.43
C SER A 206 -3.31 -11.46 19.54
N LEU A 207 -4.28 -10.55 19.55
CA LEU A 207 -4.12 -9.15 19.90
C LEU A 207 -5.01 -8.87 21.12
N LYS A 208 -4.43 -8.33 22.18
CA LYS A 208 -5.14 -7.93 23.38
C LYS A 208 -5.10 -6.41 23.52
N LEU A 209 -6.27 -5.78 23.50
CA LEU A 209 -6.42 -4.36 23.79
C LEU A 209 -6.82 -4.15 25.25
N VAL A 210 -6.05 -3.35 25.94
CA VAL A 210 -6.29 -2.92 27.32
C VAL A 210 -6.60 -1.43 27.34
N VAL A 211 -7.81 -1.07 27.75
CA VAL A 211 -8.25 0.31 27.97
C VAL A 211 -8.49 0.50 29.46
N PRO A 212 -7.85 1.48 30.14
CA PRO A 212 -8.02 1.69 31.56
C PRO A 212 -9.50 1.83 31.95
N GLY A 213 -9.93 1.03 32.92
CA GLY A 213 -11.30 1.03 33.41
C GLY A 213 -12.34 0.31 32.55
N LYS A 214 -11.93 -0.36 31.49
CA LYS A 214 -12.79 -1.22 30.65
C LYS A 214 -12.31 -2.66 30.69
N ASN A 215 -13.16 -3.57 30.24
CA ASN A 215 -12.77 -4.96 30.04
C ASN A 215 -11.77 -5.05 28.87
N ASP A 216 -10.82 -5.98 28.98
CA ASP A 216 -9.90 -6.28 27.90
C ASP A 216 -10.67 -6.83 26.69
N LEU A 217 -10.27 -6.39 25.50
CA LEU A 217 -10.76 -6.97 24.24
C LEU A 217 -9.67 -7.87 23.69
N ILE A 218 -10.04 -9.09 23.31
CA ILE A 218 -9.11 -10.09 22.76
C ILE A 218 -9.61 -10.47 21.38
N GLU A 219 -8.69 -10.49 20.43
CA GLU A 219 -8.88 -10.96 19.08
C GLU A 219 -7.91 -12.11 18.83
N ASP A 220 -8.44 -13.20 18.31
CA ASP A 220 -7.67 -14.40 18.04
C ASP A 220 -7.50 -14.63 16.54
N TYR A 221 -6.38 -15.23 16.18
CA TYR A 221 -6.00 -15.56 14.79
C TYR A 221 -5.73 -17.05 14.70
N THR A 222 -6.47 -17.71 13.81
CA THR A 222 -6.32 -19.14 13.53
C THR A 222 -5.71 -19.34 12.15
N TYR A 223 -4.75 -20.23 12.04
CA TYR A 223 -4.01 -20.54 10.82
C TYR A 223 -4.29 -21.96 10.37
N ASP A 224 -4.27 -22.19 9.04
CA ASP A 224 -4.26 -23.53 8.45
C ASP A 224 -2.84 -24.14 8.42
N GLU A 225 -2.73 -25.32 7.81
CA GLU A 225 -1.47 -26.04 7.66
C GLU A 225 -0.46 -25.34 6.72
N HIS A 226 -0.93 -24.47 5.85
CA HIS A 226 -0.10 -23.65 4.95
C HIS A 226 0.36 -22.37 5.63
N GLY A 227 -0.20 -22.04 6.78
CA GLY A 227 0.07 -20.84 7.54
C GLY A 227 -0.70 -19.62 7.05
N ASP A 228 -1.84 -19.82 6.41
CA ASP A 228 -2.79 -18.77 6.08
C ASP A 228 -3.78 -18.57 7.21
N ILE A 229 -4.16 -17.31 7.50
CA ILE A 229 -5.19 -17.01 8.50
C ILE A 229 -6.53 -17.50 7.98
N VAL A 230 -7.16 -18.46 8.63
CA VAL A 230 -8.50 -18.93 8.28
C VAL A 230 -9.58 -18.20 9.05
N LYS A 231 -9.28 -17.70 10.26
CA LYS A 231 -10.17 -16.87 11.07
C LYS A 231 -9.39 -15.80 11.80
N ALA A 232 -9.98 -14.60 11.89
CA ALA A 232 -9.44 -13.47 12.64
C ALA A 232 -10.58 -12.64 13.24
N GLY A 233 -10.43 -12.23 14.51
CA GLY A 233 -11.38 -11.36 15.21
C GLY A 233 -11.76 -11.84 16.58
N ARG A 234 -12.83 -11.27 17.13
CA ARG A 234 -13.43 -11.65 18.41
C ARG A 234 -14.47 -12.75 18.19
N THR A 235 -14.82 -13.45 19.26
CA THR A 235 -15.81 -14.53 19.21
C THR A 235 -17.17 -14.09 18.63
N ASP A 236 -17.57 -12.85 18.90
CA ASP A 236 -18.82 -12.22 18.46
C ASP A 236 -18.68 -11.47 17.13
N PHE A 237 -17.47 -11.34 16.58
CA PHE A 237 -17.19 -10.59 15.37
C PHE A 237 -15.99 -11.21 14.63
N MET A 238 -16.25 -12.27 13.86
CA MET A 238 -15.21 -13.12 13.25
C MET A 238 -15.22 -13.03 11.74
N PHE A 239 -14.06 -12.73 11.15
CA PHE A 239 -13.81 -12.86 9.73
C PHE A 239 -13.33 -14.28 9.40
N GLU A 240 -13.80 -14.84 8.31
CA GLU A 240 -13.31 -16.11 7.77
C GLU A 240 -12.71 -15.89 6.37
N TYR A 241 -11.53 -16.45 6.12
CA TYR A 241 -10.76 -16.22 4.90
C TYR A 241 -10.65 -17.48 4.05
N THR A 242 -10.68 -17.30 2.74
CA THR A 242 -10.28 -18.32 1.76
C THR A 242 -9.17 -17.80 0.85
N TYR A 243 -8.42 -18.70 0.23
CA TYR A 243 -7.20 -18.36 -0.48
C TYR A 243 -7.18 -18.93 -1.88
N ASP A 244 -6.56 -18.23 -2.82
CA ASP A 244 -6.18 -18.72 -4.13
C ASP A 244 -4.85 -19.46 -4.00
N GLN A 245 -4.89 -20.78 -3.94
CA GLN A 245 -3.72 -21.63 -3.71
C GLN A 245 -2.68 -21.57 -4.85
N ASP A 246 -3.08 -21.07 -6.02
CA ASP A 246 -2.18 -20.89 -7.18
C ASP A 246 -1.42 -19.55 -7.12
N LYS A 247 -1.75 -18.65 -6.17
CA LYS A 247 -1.16 -17.33 -6.04
C LYS A 247 -0.51 -17.14 -4.67
N LEU A 248 0.83 -17.03 -4.64
CA LEU A 248 1.55 -16.69 -3.41
C LEU A 248 1.30 -15.22 -3.02
N ALA A 249 1.06 -14.96 -1.74
CA ALA A 249 0.87 -13.61 -1.20
C ALA A 249 2.08 -12.71 -1.46
N GLU A 250 3.31 -13.24 -1.31
CA GLU A 250 4.55 -12.52 -1.60
C GLU A 250 4.74 -12.14 -3.08
N LYS A 251 3.98 -12.77 -3.99
CA LYS A 251 3.96 -12.51 -5.44
C LYS A 251 2.70 -11.76 -5.89
N THR A 252 1.85 -11.40 -4.95
CA THR A 252 0.58 -10.72 -5.23
C THR A 252 0.61 -9.35 -4.55
N PHE A 253 0.51 -8.30 -5.36
CA PHE A 253 0.40 -6.95 -4.83
C PHE A 253 -1.03 -6.70 -4.36
N PHE A 254 -1.13 -6.32 -3.10
CA PHE A 254 -2.37 -5.95 -2.46
C PHE A 254 -2.18 -4.56 -1.84
N PRO A 255 -2.98 -3.54 -2.17
CA PRO A 255 -2.90 -2.24 -1.51
C PRO A 255 -3.14 -2.40 -0.01
N ARG A 256 -2.16 -2.05 0.80
CA ARG A 256 -2.16 -2.36 2.25
C ARG A 256 -3.34 -1.79 3.02
N HIS A 257 -3.81 -0.60 2.64
CA HIS A 257 -4.97 0.00 3.31
C HIS A 257 -6.25 -0.80 3.11
N THR A 258 -6.40 -1.51 1.98
CA THR A 258 -7.57 -2.35 1.70
C THR A 258 -7.63 -3.56 2.62
N LEU A 259 -6.50 -4.28 2.83
CA LEU A 259 -6.45 -5.35 3.83
C LEU A 259 -6.64 -4.82 5.24
N ARG A 260 -6.13 -3.63 5.51
CA ARG A 260 -6.26 -2.98 6.80
C ARG A 260 -7.73 -2.75 7.20
N ASP A 261 -8.57 -2.38 6.26
CA ASP A 261 -10.00 -2.15 6.53
C ASP A 261 -10.77 -3.45 6.69
N LEU A 262 -10.26 -4.55 6.12
CA LEU A 262 -10.84 -5.87 6.20
C LEU A 262 -10.24 -6.77 7.29
N THR A 263 -9.05 -6.46 7.78
CA THR A 263 -8.49 -7.08 8.96
C THR A 263 -8.71 -6.14 10.14
N TYR A 264 -9.12 -6.67 11.26
CA TYR A 264 -9.40 -5.89 12.47
C TYR A 264 -8.16 -5.11 12.98
N PHE A 265 -6.95 -5.51 12.64
CA PHE A 265 -5.70 -4.77 12.87
C PHE A 265 -5.76 -3.32 12.37
N GLY A 266 -6.57 -3.04 11.35
CA GLY A 266 -6.58 -1.74 10.69
C GLY A 266 -7.40 -0.66 11.35
N LYS A 267 -8.35 -1.00 12.20
CA LYS A 267 -9.28 -0.01 12.76
C LYS A 267 -8.73 0.78 13.95
N ARG A 268 -7.55 0.40 14.49
CA ARG A 268 -7.01 1.03 15.68
C ARG A 268 -5.69 1.77 15.42
N ASN A 269 -5.87 2.97 15.16
CA ASN A 269 -5.13 4.24 15.29
C ASN A 269 -3.60 4.30 15.04
N CYS A 270 -2.74 3.43 15.53
CA CYS A 270 -1.30 3.65 15.43
C CYS A 270 -0.57 2.53 14.70
N ALA A 271 -0.83 1.27 14.98
CA ALA A 271 -0.20 0.16 14.29
C ALA A 271 -0.49 0.22 12.78
N ALA A 272 -1.66 0.70 12.42
CA ALA A 272 -2.10 0.90 11.05
C ALA A 272 -1.25 1.92 10.27
N PHE A 273 -0.85 3.01 10.90
CA PHE A 273 0.05 4.00 10.30
C PHE A 273 1.45 3.43 10.05
N PHE A 274 1.86 2.46 10.86
CA PHE A 274 3.17 1.84 10.76
C PHE A 274 3.19 0.57 9.90
N GLY A 275 2.04 0.14 9.37
CA GLY A 275 1.92 -1.02 8.50
C GLY A 275 2.44 -2.32 9.15
N LEU A 276 2.16 -2.47 10.43
CA LEU A 276 2.64 -3.57 11.25
C LEU A 276 1.62 -4.73 11.21
N PRO A 277 1.90 -5.83 11.49
CA PRO A 277 2.49 -7.11 11.19
C PRO A 277 1.81 -7.95 10.09
N GLU A 278 1.05 -7.38 9.19
CA GLU A 278 0.25 -8.08 8.17
C GLU A 278 1.10 -8.87 7.15
N GLU A 279 2.38 -8.49 6.95
CA GLU A 279 3.23 -9.09 5.92
C GLU A 279 3.52 -10.58 6.11
N ASN A 280 3.35 -11.10 7.33
CA ASN A 280 3.61 -12.51 7.64
C ASN A 280 2.34 -13.34 7.87
N SER A 281 1.16 -12.76 7.64
CA SER A 281 -0.11 -13.39 7.99
C SER A 281 -0.61 -14.34 6.93
N PHE A 282 -0.20 -14.17 5.67
CA PHE A 282 -0.70 -14.94 4.53
C PHE A 282 0.45 -15.58 3.76
N THR A 283 0.28 -16.84 3.39
CA THR A 283 1.15 -17.57 2.45
C THR A 283 0.61 -17.45 1.03
N HIS A 284 -0.71 -17.48 0.86
CA HIS A 284 -1.40 -17.36 -0.41
C HIS A 284 -2.22 -16.07 -0.51
N ALA A 285 -2.58 -15.67 -1.73
CA ALA A 285 -3.42 -14.50 -1.94
C ALA A 285 -4.86 -14.76 -1.47
N VAL A 286 -5.44 -13.80 -0.76
CA VAL A 286 -6.83 -13.90 -0.27
C VAL A 286 -7.78 -13.95 -1.46
N ALA A 287 -8.61 -14.99 -1.55
CA ALA A 287 -9.63 -15.14 -2.59
C ALA A 287 -10.96 -14.54 -2.15
N SER A 288 -11.37 -14.81 -0.90
CA SER A 288 -12.57 -14.20 -0.34
C SER A 288 -12.47 -14.02 1.17
N ILE A 289 -13.31 -13.13 1.69
CA ILE A 289 -13.50 -12.89 3.11
C ILE A 289 -14.99 -12.94 3.41
N LYS A 290 -15.39 -13.85 4.31
CA LYS A 290 -16.71 -13.83 4.88
C LYS A 290 -16.72 -12.79 6.00
N LEU A 291 -17.55 -11.78 5.83
CA LEU A 291 -17.69 -10.67 6.75
C LEU A 291 -18.63 -11.05 7.88
N PRO A 292 -18.35 -10.63 9.13
CA PRO A 292 -19.31 -10.80 10.22
C PRO A 292 -20.58 -10.00 9.91
N ALA A 293 -21.73 -10.52 10.33
CA ALA A 293 -22.98 -9.76 10.24
C ALA A 293 -22.83 -8.44 11.02
N PRO A 294 -23.36 -7.32 10.52
CA PRO A 294 -23.39 -6.07 11.29
C PRO A 294 -24.15 -6.30 12.59
N ASP A 295 -23.60 -5.78 13.72
CA ASP A 295 -24.27 -5.77 15.02
C ASP A 295 -25.47 -4.79 14.95
N ASP A 296 -26.60 -5.23 14.46
CA ASP A 296 -27.86 -4.50 14.63
C ASP A 296 -28.31 -4.68 16.08
N GLU A 297 -28.07 -3.64 16.91
CA GLU A 297 -28.56 -3.57 18.27
C GLU A 297 -30.10 -3.59 18.24
N GLY A 298 -30.70 -4.76 18.15
CA GLY A 298 -32.12 -4.90 18.50
C GLY A 298 -33.04 -5.76 17.65
N GLU A 299 -32.64 -6.33 16.53
CA GLU A 299 -33.46 -7.27 15.78
C GLU A 299 -32.73 -8.61 15.63
N GLU A 300 -33.41 -9.71 16.05
CA GLU A 300 -32.96 -11.11 15.88
C GLU A 300 -33.09 -11.55 14.41
N ASP A 301 -32.74 -10.67 13.49
CA ASP A 301 -32.61 -11.05 12.08
C ASP A 301 -31.17 -11.54 11.88
N GLU A 302 -31.01 -12.86 11.72
CA GLU A 302 -29.77 -13.49 11.30
C GLU A 302 -29.45 -12.99 9.88
N GLY A 303 -28.95 -11.77 9.78
CA GLY A 303 -28.46 -11.20 8.52
C GLY A 303 -27.48 -12.17 7.87
N GLU A 304 -27.69 -12.54 6.61
CA GLU A 304 -26.76 -13.39 5.88
C GLU A 304 -25.38 -12.73 5.87
N SER A 305 -24.37 -13.48 6.31
CA SER A 305 -22.97 -13.02 6.26
C SER A 305 -22.59 -12.74 4.82
N GLU A 306 -22.15 -11.53 4.53
CA GLU A 306 -21.68 -11.16 3.21
C GLU A 306 -20.30 -11.75 2.91
N ILE A 307 -20.04 -12.05 1.64
CA ILE A 307 -18.75 -12.56 1.19
C ILE A 307 -18.14 -11.56 0.21
N ALA A 308 -17.08 -10.89 0.67
CA ALA A 308 -16.25 -10.08 -0.21
C ALA A 308 -15.32 -10.97 -1.03
N THR A 309 -15.22 -10.74 -2.34
CA THR A 309 -14.38 -11.52 -3.25
C THR A 309 -13.31 -10.65 -3.89
N MET A 310 -12.07 -11.14 -3.92
CA MET A 310 -10.91 -10.46 -4.50
C MET A 310 -10.68 -10.90 -5.93
N VAL A 311 -10.47 -9.95 -6.83
CA VAL A 311 -10.14 -10.18 -8.24
C VAL A 311 -8.72 -9.68 -8.50
N TYR A 312 -7.89 -10.54 -9.07
CA TYR A 312 -6.50 -10.25 -9.38
C TYR A 312 -6.24 -10.34 -10.87
N GLU A 313 -5.50 -9.41 -11.40
CA GLU A 313 -4.94 -9.53 -12.73
C GLU A 313 -3.45 -9.90 -12.69
N LYS A 314 -2.99 -10.58 -13.72
CA LYS A 314 -1.58 -10.86 -13.91
C LYS A 314 -0.87 -9.61 -14.39
N ILE A 315 0.24 -9.25 -13.73
CA ILE A 315 1.08 -8.14 -14.18
C ILE A 315 1.85 -8.59 -15.41
N GLU A 316 1.61 -7.94 -16.53
CA GLU A 316 2.37 -8.24 -17.74
C GLU A 316 3.82 -7.77 -17.58
N THR A 317 4.75 -8.72 -17.60
CA THR A 317 6.20 -8.44 -17.52
C THR A 317 6.80 -8.01 -18.85
N THR A 318 6.00 -7.96 -19.91
CA THR A 318 6.41 -7.61 -21.28
C THR A 318 5.72 -6.32 -21.75
N GLY A 319 5.74 -5.28 -20.92
CA GLY A 319 5.27 -3.96 -21.27
C GLY A 319 6.39 -2.94 -21.19
N VAL A 320 6.52 -2.10 -22.20
CA VAL A 320 7.28 -0.87 -22.08
C VAL A 320 6.50 0.06 -21.18
N HIS A 321 6.98 0.28 -19.96
CA HIS A 321 6.38 1.25 -19.06
C HIS A 321 6.90 2.64 -19.43
N ASN A 322 6.00 3.55 -19.79
CA ASN A 322 6.34 4.95 -19.99
C ASN A 322 6.63 5.59 -18.63
N ALA A 323 7.89 5.85 -18.33
CA ALA A 323 8.23 6.71 -17.20
C ALA A 323 7.69 8.12 -17.47
N ALA A 324 6.81 8.57 -16.60
CA ALA A 324 6.20 9.90 -16.52
C ALA A 324 6.26 10.75 -17.79
N THR A 325 5.23 10.70 -18.59
CA THR A 325 4.99 11.70 -19.63
C THR A 325 4.52 12.99 -18.93
N GLN A 326 5.42 13.96 -18.81
CA GLN A 326 4.96 15.35 -18.78
C GLN A 326 4.11 15.60 -20.04
N ALA A 327 2.95 16.17 -19.82
CA ALA A 327 1.92 16.53 -20.76
C ALA A 327 2.32 16.63 -22.23
N GLY A 328 1.67 15.80 -23.04
CA GLY A 328 1.45 16.07 -24.46
C GLY A 328 2.55 15.61 -25.37
N THR A 329 2.56 14.34 -25.69
CA THR A 329 2.74 13.87 -27.07
C THR A 329 2.55 12.35 -27.14
N ASN A 330 1.65 11.86 -28.00
CA ASN A 330 1.63 10.51 -28.60
C ASN A 330 2.86 10.27 -29.50
N ALA A 331 4.00 10.87 -29.20
CA ALA A 331 5.12 11.01 -30.11
C ALA A 331 6.06 9.80 -30.14
N VAL A 332 5.99 8.92 -29.12
CA VAL A 332 6.87 7.76 -29.03
C VAL A 332 6.10 6.55 -28.53
N LYS A 333 6.18 5.45 -29.29
CA LYS A 333 5.71 4.12 -28.86
C LYS A 333 6.91 3.18 -28.84
N VAL A 334 7.12 2.49 -27.73
CA VAL A 334 8.23 1.56 -27.54
C VAL A 334 7.66 0.15 -27.40
N GLU A 335 8.19 -0.82 -28.16
CA GLU A 335 7.77 -2.22 -28.14
C GLU A 335 8.99 -3.13 -28.03
N ILE A 336 8.85 -4.28 -27.33
CA ILE A 336 9.87 -5.33 -27.27
C ILE A 336 9.42 -6.50 -28.15
N LYS A 337 10.27 -6.92 -29.06
CA LYS A 337 10.04 -8.09 -29.91
C LYS A 337 11.33 -8.86 -30.16
N ALA A 338 11.34 -10.15 -29.82
CA ALA A 338 12.44 -11.07 -30.16
C ALA A 338 13.86 -10.55 -29.81
N GLY A 339 14.03 -9.96 -28.61
CA GLY A 339 15.32 -9.42 -28.16
C GLY A 339 15.70 -8.07 -28.80
N GLN A 340 14.74 -7.39 -29.37
CA GLN A 340 14.87 -6.04 -29.93
C GLN A 340 13.88 -5.08 -29.29
N LEU A 341 14.33 -3.85 -29.05
CA LEU A 341 13.48 -2.74 -28.64
C LEU A 341 13.14 -1.92 -29.89
N ILE A 342 11.87 -1.82 -30.22
CA ILE A 342 11.36 -1.11 -31.39
C ILE A 342 10.82 0.24 -30.92
N LEU A 343 11.45 1.32 -31.42
CA LEU A 343 11.07 2.70 -31.13
C LEU A 343 10.26 3.23 -32.30
N ASN A 344 8.96 3.41 -32.15
CA ASN A 344 8.12 4.11 -33.13
C ASN A 344 7.97 5.55 -32.67
N VAL A 345 8.52 6.48 -33.43
CA VAL A 345 8.62 7.89 -33.06
C VAL A 345 7.92 8.79 -34.08
N ASP A 346 7.47 9.94 -33.63
CA ASP A 346 7.01 11.01 -34.52
C ASP A 346 8.14 11.52 -35.39
N LYS A 347 7.80 12.04 -36.58
CA LYS A 347 8.76 12.58 -37.54
C LYS A 347 9.63 13.70 -36.95
N SER A 348 9.14 14.44 -35.98
CA SER A 348 9.87 15.50 -35.30
C SER A 348 11.06 15.01 -34.47
N LEU A 349 11.09 13.73 -34.09
CA LEU A 349 12.16 13.10 -33.33
C LEU A 349 13.19 12.37 -34.22
N VAL A 350 12.91 12.24 -35.51
CA VAL A 350 13.87 11.64 -36.47
C VAL A 350 15.08 12.56 -36.62
N GLY A 351 16.27 11.99 -36.53
CA GLY A 351 17.55 12.72 -36.47
C GLY A 351 18.05 13.00 -35.07
N GLY A 352 17.21 12.77 -34.04
CA GLY A 352 17.63 12.84 -32.63
C GLY A 352 18.43 11.63 -32.18
N GLU A 353 18.89 11.68 -30.94
CA GLU A 353 19.65 10.59 -30.31
C GLU A 353 18.76 9.79 -29.35
N TRP A 354 19.06 8.50 -29.21
CA TRP A 354 18.58 7.65 -28.13
C TRP A 354 19.75 7.15 -27.28
N GLN A 355 19.51 6.95 -26.00
CA GLN A 355 20.47 6.48 -25.01
C GLN A 355 19.83 5.43 -24.14
N LEU A 356 20.51 4.31 -23.87
CA LEU A 356 20.07 3.18 -23.07
C LEU A 356 20.91 3.10 -21.79
N PHE A 357 20.25 3.04 -20.64
CA PHE A 357 20.88 3.04 -19.33
C PHE A 357 20.42 1.84 -18.48
N THR A 358 21.23 1.46 -17.49
CA THR A 358 20.75 0.71 -16.32
C THR A 358 19.92 1.62 -15.44
N THR A 359 19.14 1.04 -14.52
CA THR A 359 18.40 1.79 -13.48
C THR A 359 19.34 2.58 -12.54
N ALA A 360 20.61 2.17 -12.43
CA ALA A 360 21.64 2.91 -11.70
C ALA A 360 22.25 4.10 -12.48
N GLY A 361 21.73 4.40 -13.69
CA GLY A 361 22.18 5.53 -14.52
C GLY A 361 23.44 5.25 -15.36
N GLN A 362 23.93 4.01 -15.41
CA GLN A 362 25.07 3.65 -16.27
C GLN A 362 24.63 3.58 -17.74
N LEU A 363 25.25 4.36 -18.63
CA LEU A 363 25.03 4.28 -20.08
C LEU A 363 25.54 2.95 -20.63
N LEU A 364 24.69 2.22 -21.33
CA LEU A 364 25.00 0.93 -21.96
C LEU A 364 25.17 1.03 -23.46
N GLN A 365 24.27 1.76 -24.12
CA GLN A 365 24.24 1.94 -25.58
C GLN A 365 23.70 3.33 -25.92
N CYS A 366 24.07 3.84 -27.07
CA CYS A 366 23.48 5.05 -27.67
C CYS A 366 23.48 4.94 -29.18
N GLY A 367 22.67 5.75 -29.84
CA GLY A 367 22.59 5.81 -31.29
C GLY A 367 21.62 6.88 -31.76
N ASN A 368 21.44 6.97 -33.09
CA ASN A 368 20.58 7.96 -33.71
C ASN A 368 19.23 7.36 -34.11
N ILE A 369 18.18 8.16 -34.04
CA ILE A 369 16.86 7.85 -34.55
C ILE A 369 16.86 8.10 -36.06
N ALA A 370 17.24 7.08 -36.82
CA ALA A 370 17.41 7.23 -38.27
C ALA A 370 16.09 7.36 -39.04
N ASN A 371 15.01 6.74 -38.51
CA ASN A 371 13.68 6.66 -39.12
C ASN A 371 12.60 6.69 -38.06
N ALA A 372 11.34 6.90 -38.50
CA ALA A 372 10.16 6.82 -37.62
C ALA A 372 10.01 5.48 -36.87
N THR A 373 10.67 4.42 -37.36
CA THR A 373 10.84 3.16 -36.64
C THR A 373 12.32 2.85 -36.52
N THR A 374 12.85 2.88 -35.32
CA THR A 374 14.25 2.57 -35.00
C THR A 374 14.31 1.33 -34.11
N THR A 375 15.26 0.42 -34.41
CA THR A 375 15.40 -0.82 -33.66
C THR A 375 16.71 -0.82 -32.87
N VAL A 376 16.61 -1.12 -31.55
CA VAL A 376 17.77 -1.24 -30.67
C VAL A 376 17.93 -2.70 -30.27
N ASN A 377 19.12 -3.26 -30.47
CA ASN A 377 19.39 -4.64 -30.08
C ASN A 377 19.63 -4.74 -28.56
N ILE A 378 18.76 -5.46 -27.89
CA ILE A 378 18.83 -5.71 -26.43
C ILE A 378 19.07 -7.20 -26.11
N ALA A 379 19.37 -8.04 -27.12
CA ALA A 379 19.56 -9.48 -26.94
C ALA A 379 20.71 -9.81 -25.96
N THR A 380 21.75 -8.99 -25.95
CA THR A 380 22.95 -9.17 -25.12
C THR A 380 22.82 -8.63 -23.70
N LEU A 381 21.76 -7.88 -23.39
CA LEU A 381 21.53 -7.41 -22.03
C LEU A 381 21.15 -8.60 -21.12
N THR A 382 21.52 -8.54 -19.86
CA THR A 382 21.03 -9.48 -18.85
C THR A 382 19.54 -9.23 -18.55
N PRO A 383 18.78 -10.23 -18.09
CA PRO A 383 17.43 -9.98 -17.59
C PRO A 383 17.46 -8.89 -16.50
N GLY A 384 16.60 -7.89 -16.64
CA GLY A 384 16.57 -6.75 -15.72
C GLY A 384 15.81 -5.55 -16.29
N THR A 385 15.68 -4.51 -15.48
CA THR A 385 15.02 -3.25 -15.87
C THR A 385 16.03 -2.25 -16.39
N TYR A 386 15.66 -1.56 -17.46
CA TYR A 386 16.51 -0.60 -18.20
C TYR A 386 15.70 0.66 -18.53
N VAL A 387 16.41 1.76 -18.76
CA VAL A 387 15.83 3.04 -19.18
C VAL A 387 16.34 3.41 -20.57
N ILE A 388 15.44 3.67 -21.52
CA ILE A 388 15.80 4.28 -22.80
C ILE A 388 15.33 5.72 -22.83
N ARG A 389 16.23 6.63 -23.18
CA ARG A 389 15.99 8.06 -23.30
C ARG A 389 16.03 8.49 -24.76
N LEU A 390 15.02 9.28 -25.17
CA LEU A 390 14.92 9.90 -26.50
C LEU A 390 14.69 11.41 -26.29
N GLY A 391 15.74 12.21 -26.45
CA GLY A 391 15.69 13.64 -26.15
C GLY A 391 15.31 13.88 -24.67
N HIS A 392 14.16 14.50 -24.42
CA HIS A 392 13.64 14.76 -23.08
C HIS A 392 12.69 13.66 -22.55
N ALA A 393 12.31 12.71 -23.40
CA ALA A 393 11.44 11.59 -22.98
C ALA A 393 12.29 10.39 -22.53
N ALA A 394 11.88 9.73 -21.45
CA ALA A 394 12.51 8.51 -20.96
C ALA A 394 11.45 7.41 -20.78
N PHE A 395 11.82 6.18 -21.15
CA PHE A 395 10.95 5.01 -21.09
C PHE A 395 11.69 3.90 -20.35
N THR A 396 11.02 3.28 -19.39
CA THR A 396 11.55 2.11 -18.69
C THR A 396 11.04 0.84 -19.35
N PHE A 397 11.88 -0.17 -19.48
CA PHE A 397 11.47 -1.48 -19.98
C PHE A 397 12.20 -2.60 -19.24
N THR A 398 11.58 -3.77 -19.20
CA THR A 398 12.17 -4.98 -18.61
C THR A 398 12.48 -5.99 -19.70
N LYS A 399 13.71 -6.54 -19.67
CA LYS A 399 14.14 -7.63 -20.53
C LYS A 399 14.04 -8.96 -19.79
#